data_071ea01bb9920b39190dce490f211253
#
_entry.id   071ea01bb9920b39190dce490f211253
#
_cell.length_a   1.000
_cell.length_b   1.000
_cell.length_c   1.000
_cell.angle_alpha   90.00
_cell.angle_beta   90.00
_cell.angle_gamma   90.00
#
_symmetry.space_group_name_H-M   'P 1'
#
loop_
_entity.id
_entity.type
_entity.pdbx_description
1 polymer ?
#
loop_
_entity_poly.entity_id
_entity_poly.type
_entity_poly.pdbx_seq_one_letter_code
_entity_poly.pdbx_strand_id
1 'polypeptide(L)'
;MLNHHCRGNQDLHEELQIQAAVAAGDICTVRRMLEQGYSPKIRDANGWTLLHFSAAKGKERCVRVFLEHGADPTVKDFIGGFTALHYAAMHGRARIARLMLESEYRGDIINAKSNDGWTPLHVAAHYGRDSFVRLLLEFRAEVDPLSDKGTTPLQLAIIRERSSCVRILLDHSANIDIQNGFLLRYAVIKGNHSYCRMFLQRGADTNLGRLEDGQTPLHLSALRDDVLCAQMLYTYGANTNTRNYEGQTPVAVSVSMSGISRPCLDFLQEVTSKSHTTTSLKHLHVNRVLLDGVSLLQLPTPHRDEKSAGNNNLAIQFN
;
A
#
# COMPACT_ATOMS: atom_id res chain seq x y z
N MET A 1 -44.49 -12.31 -34.08
CA MET A 1 -43.78 -12.70 -32.83
C MET A 1 -42.50 -13.49 -33.05
N LEU A 2 -41.91 -13.53 -34.28
CA LEU A 2 -40.69 -14.33 -34.58
C LEU A 2 -39.38 -13.52 -34.63
N ASN A 3 -39.43 -12.19 -34.50
CA ASN A 3 -38.23 -11.33 -34.69
C ASN A 3 -37.40 -11.08 -33.42
N HIS A 4 -37.91 -11.38 -32.22
CA HIS A 4 -37.15 -11.14 -30.97
C HIS A 4 -36.15 -12.28 -30.62
N HIS A 5 -36.46 -13.52 -31.04
CA HIS A 5 -35.55 -14.68 -30.76
C HIS A 5 -34.32 -14.71 -31.69
N CYS A 6 -34.45 -14.20 -32.92
CA CYS A 6 -33.34 -14.19 -33.88
C CYS A 6 -32.30 -13.13 -33.58
N ARG A 7 -32.69 -11.95 -33.03
CA ARG A 7 -31.75 -10.89 -32.65
C ARG A 7 -30.85 -11.36 -31.46
N GLY A 8 -31.41 -11.98 -30.44
CA GLY A 8 -30.62 -12.45 -29.27
C GLY A 8 -29.55 -13.49 -29.63
N ASN A 9 -29.77 -14.36 -30.61
CA ASN A 9 -28.77 -15.33 -31.07
C ASN A 9 -27.68 -14.68 -31.92
N GLN A 10 -28.02 -13.66 -32.71
CA GLN A 10 -27.06 -12.93 -33.53
C GLN A 10 -26.17 -12.05 -32.68
N ASP A 11 -26.75 -11.33 -31.71
CA ASP A 11 -26.01 -10.49 -30.76
C ASP A 11 -25.01 -11.31 -29.94
N LEU A 12 -25.41 -12.51 -29.46
CA LEU A 12 -24.53 -13.43 -28.75
C LEU A 12 -23.39 -13.95 -29.63
N HIS A 13 -23.67 -14.24 -30.91
CA HIS A 13 -22.64 -14.71 -31.83
C HIS A 13 -21.59 -13.62 -32.10
N GLU A 14 -22.03 -12.38 -32.32
CA GLU A 14 -21.16 -11.22 -32.51
C GLU A 14 -20.32 -10.93 -31.26
N GLU A 15 -20.90 -11.03 -30.05
CA GLU A 15 -20.20 -10.89 -28.78
C GLU A 15 -19.09 -11.94 -28.64
N LEU A 16 -19.39 -13.21 -28.88
CA LEU A 16 -18.39 -14.29 -28.85
C LEU A 16 -17.29 -14.09 -29.89
N GLN A 17 -17.66 -13.62 -31.09
CA GLN A 17 -16.69 -13.36 -32.15
C GLN A 17 -15.71 -12.25 -31.80
N ILE A 18 -16.20 -11.10 -31.24
CA ILE A 18 -15.32 -10.00 -30.88
C ILE A 18 -14.47 -10.35 -29.66
N GLN A 19 -15.00 -11.08 -28.66
CA GLN A 19 -14.21 -11.59 -27.52
C GLN A 19 -13.12 -12.56 -27.98
N ALA A 20 -13.40 -13.45 -28.94
CA ALA A 20 -12.39 -14.34 -29.51
C ALA A 20 -11.31 -13.56 -30.26
N ALA A 21 -11.70 -12.54 -31.05
CA ALA A 21 -10.77 -11.66 -31.76
C ALA A 21 -9.87 -10.88 -30.74
N VAL A 22 -10.45 -10.37 -29.67
CA VAL A 22 -9.67 -9.73 -28.58
C VAL A 22 -8.73 -10.74 -27.93
N ALA A 23 -9.19 -11.94 -27.58
CA ALA A 23 -8.36 -12.97 -26.98
C ALA A 23 -7.18 -13.38 -27.88
N ALA A 24 -7.40 -13.48 -29.18
CA ALA A 24 -6.36 -13.71 -30.19
C ALA A 24 -5.43 -12.49 -30.36
N GLY A 25 -5.94 -11.27 -30.12
CA GLY A 25 -5.25 -10.01 -30.44
C GLY A 25 -5.39 -9.61 -31.92
N ASP A 26 -6.44 -10.09 -32.59
CA ASP A 26 -6.76 -9.78 -33.99
C ASP A 26 -7.41 -8.39 -34.08
N ILE A 27 -6.55 -7.39 -34.23
CA ILE A 27 -6.96 -5.99 -34.35
C ILE A 27 -7.77 -5.71 -35.61
N CYS A 28 -7.50 -6.42 -36.69
CA CYS A 28 -8.21 -6.21 -37.96
C CYS A 28 -9.69 -6.57 -37.81
N THR A 29 -9.97 -7.72 -37.19
CA THR A 29 -11.36 -8.14 -36.93
C THR A 29 -12.02 -7.22 -35.88
N VAL A 30 -11.32 -6.83 -34.80
CA VAL A 30 -11.86 -5.89 -33.80
C VAL A 30 -12.25 -4.57 -34.47
N ARG A 31 -11.35 -3.95 -35.24
CA ARG A 31 -11.60 -2.66 -35.91
C ARG A 31 -12.77 -2.77 -36.90
N ARG A 32 -12.77 -3.80 -37.73
CA ARG A 32 -13.86 -4.04 -38.69
C ARG A 32 -15.24 -4.14 -38.02
N MET A 33 -15.34 -4.88 -36.89
CA MET A 33 -16.60 -5.02 -36.15
C MET A 33 -17.07 -3.68 -35.57
N LEU A 34 -16.15 -2.87 -35.02
CA LEU A 34 -16.48 -1.54 -34.51
C LEU A 34 -16.94 -0.59 -35.64
N GLU A 35 -16.29 -0.64 -36.81
CA GLU A 35 -16.67 0.12 -38.00
C GLU A 35 -18.04 -0.34 -38.59
N GLN A 36 -18.41 -1.60 -38.40
CA GLN A 36 -19.72 -2.14 -38.72
C GLN A 36 -20.82 -1.76 -37.72
N GLY A 37 -20.47 -1.02 -36.65
CA GLY A 37 -21.42 -0.50 -35.67
C GLY A 37 -21.53 -1.30 -34.38
N TYR A 38 -20.65 -2.29 -34.16
CA TYR A 38 -20.61 -2.96 -32.86
C TYR A 38 -20.21 -1.95 -31.77
N SER A 39 -21.04 -1.82 -30.75
CA SER A 39 -20.79 -0.83 -29.67
C SER A 39 -19.76 -1.36 -28.64
N PRO A 40 -18.66 -0.63 -28.36
CA PRO A 40 -17.71 -1.01 -27.32
C PRO A 40 -18.27 -0.88 -25.89
N LYS A 41 -19.49 -0.33 -25.74
CA LYS A 41 -20.18 -0.11 -24.46
C LYS A 41 -21.04 -1.30 -24.02
N ILE A 42 -21.20 -2.31 -24.87
CA ILE A 42 -21.98 -3.53 -24.54
C ILE A 42 -21.35 -4.21 -23.33
N ARG A 43 -22.21 -4.71 -22.44
CA ARG A 43 -21.85 -5.43 -21.24
C ARG A 43 -22.30 -6.89 -21.33
N ASP A 44 -21.45 -7.80 -20.92
CA ASP A 44 -21.83 -9.20 -20.73
C ASP A 44 -22.69 -9.40 -19.46
N ALA A 45 -23.06 -10.64 -19.18
CA ALA A 45 -23.87 -11.02 -18.00
C ALA A 45 -23.20 -10.64 -16.67
N ASN A 46 -21.88 -10.48 -16.63
CA ASN A 46 -21.10 -10.06 -15.45
C ASN A 46 -20.92 -8.54 -15.38
N GLY A 47 -21.43 -7.80 -16.37
CA GLY A 47 -21.23 -6.36 -16.50
C GLY A 47 -19.88 -5.97 -17.10
N TRP A 48 -19.13 -6.93 -17.64
CA TRP A 48 -17.85 -6.65 -18.30
C TRP A 48 -18.08 -6.01 -19.67
N THR A 49 -17.31 -4.99 -19.96
CA THR A 49 -17.18 -4.45 -21.32
C THR A 49 -15.96 -5.06 -22.01
N LEU A 50 -15.83 -4.85 -23.31
CA LEU A 50 -14.64 -5.26 -24.05
C LEU A 50 -13.35 -4.64 -23.48
N LEU A 51 -13.47 -3.46 -22.82
CA LEU A 51 -12.34 -2.81 -22.17
C LEU A 51 -11.88 -3.61 -20.94
N HIS A 52 -12.81 -4.13 -20.12
CA HIS A 52 -12.48 -5.02 -18.98
C HIS A 52 -11.75 -6.28 -19.49
N PHE A 53 -12.32 -6.93 -20.49
CA PHE A 53 -11.78 -8.15 -21.04
C PHE A 53 -10.39 -7.95 -21.64
N SER A 54 -10.19 -6.90 -22.44
CA SER A 54 -8.90 -6.61 -23.05
C SER A 54 -7.84 -6.19 -22.02
N ALA A 55 -8.23 -5.47 -20.96
CA ALA A 55 -7.35 -5.09 -19.85
C ALA A 55 -6.88 -6.31 -19.06
N ALA A 56 -7.79 -7.21 -18.69
CA ALA A 56 -7.48 -8.46 -18.01
C ALA A 56 -6.55 -9.35 -18.85
N LYS A 57 -6.84 -9.52 -20.15
CA LYS A 57 -6.04 -10.33 -21.08
C LYS A 57 -4.72 -9.68 -21.51
N GLY A 58 -4.50 -8.40 -21.21
CA GLY A 58 -3.27 -7.70 -21.56
C GLY A 58 -3.17 -7.31 -23.03
N LYS A 59 -4.31 -7.07 -23.70
CA LYS A 59 -4.38 -6.75 -25.13
C LYS A 59 -4.31 -5.25 -25.37
N GLU A 60 -3.10 -4.68 -25.22
CA GLU A 60 -2.82 -3.24 -25.29
C GLU A 60 -3.40 -2.59 -26.57
N ARG A 61 -3.18 -3.22 -27.74
CA ARG A 61 -3.68 -2.68 -29.02
C ARG A 61 -5.21 -2.63 -29.08
N CYS A 62 -5.90 -3.63 -28.50
CA CYS A 62 -7.36 -3.64 -28.44
C CYS A 62 -7.85 -2.53 -27.50
N VAL A 63 -7.22 -2.35 -26.33
CA VAL A 63 -7.57 -1.26 -25.41
C VAL A 63 -7.49 0.10 -26.09
N ARG A 64 -6.41 0.36 -26.84
CA ARG A 64 -6.26 1.60 -27.61
C ARG A 64 -7.40 1.81 -28.59
N VAL A 65 -7.71 0.80 -29.39
CA VAL A 65 -8.80 0.87 -30.38
C VAL A 65 -10.16 1.09 -29.71
N PHE A 66 -10.43 0.42 -28.59
CA PHE A 66 -11.68 0.64 -27.85
C PHE A 66 -11.80 2.06 -27.30
N LEU A 67 -10.74 2.61 -26.74
CA LEU A 67 -10.73 4.00 -26.26
C LEU A 67 -10.93 4.99 -27.42
N GLU A 68 -10.29 4.77 -28.57
CA GLU A 68 -10.48 5.56 -29.80
C GLU A 68 -11.93 5.54 -30.31
N HIS A 69 -12.69 4.44 -30.04
CA HIS A 69 -14.09 4.30 -30.39
C HIS A 69 -15.07 4.63 -29.26
N GLY A 70 -14.60 5.35 -28.22
CA GLY A 70 -15.44 5.86 -27.15
C GLY A 70 -15.87 4.83 -26.12
N ALA A 71 -15.05 3.79 -25.89
CA ALA A 71 -15.24 2.92 -24.74
C ALA A 71 -15.02 3.70 -23.45
N ASP A 72 -15.93 3.54 -22.50
CA ASP A 72 -15.91 4.23 -21.21
C ASP A 72 -15.13 3.41 -20.17
N PRO A 73 -13.96 3.87 -19.68
CA PRO A 73 -13.16 3.16 -18.70
C PRO A 73 -13.69 3.29 -17.27
N THR A 74 -14.71 4.14 -17.02
CA THR A 74 -15.32 4.31 -15.68
C THR A 74 -16.33 3.22 -15.34
N VAL A 75 -16.75 2.45 -16.32
CA VAL A 75 -17.73 1.38 -16.15
C VAL A 75 -17.24 0.37 -15.13
N LYS A 76 -18.12 0.02 -14.18
CA LYS A 76 -17.87 -1.00 -13.16
C LYS A 76 -18.58 -2.31 -13.52
N ASP A 77 -17.96 -3.44 -13.24
CA ASP A 77 -18.63 -4.74 -13.34
C ASP A 77 -19.72 -4.92 -12.27
N PHE A 78 -20.55 -5.95 -12.42
CA PHE A 78 -21.64 -6.24 -11.48
C PHE A 78 -21.21 -7.07 -10.28
N ILE A 79 -20.07 -7.76 -10.35
CA ILE A 79 -19.61 -8.70 -9.32
C ILE A 79 -18.90 -7.97 -8.19
N GLY A 80 -17.83 -7.26 -8.53
CA GLY A 80 -16.97 -6.60 -7.55
C GLY A 80 -16.96 -5.08 -7.64
N GLY A 81 -17.68 -4.49 -8.62
CA GLY A 81 -17.61 -3.06 -8.91
C GLY A 81 -16.24 -2.63 -9.43
N PHE A 82 -15.50 -3.55 -10.06
CA PHE A 82 -14.19 -3.28 -10.61
C PHE A 82 -14.30 -2.60 -11.98
N THR A 83 -13.44 -1.60 -12.23
CA THR A 83 -13.24 -1.00 -13.54
C THR A 83 -12.16 -1.75 -14.32
N ALA A 84 -12.02 -1.46 -15.61
CA ALA A 84 -10.94 -2.01 -16.42
C ALA A 84 -9.54 -1.71 -15.85
N LEU A 85 -9.36 -0.56 -15.15
CA LEU A 85 -8.11 -0.21 -14.49
C LEU A 85 -7.80 -1.13 -13.30
N HIS A 86 -8.82 -1.57 -12.54
CA HIS A 86 -8.64 -2.56 -11.47
C HIS A 86 -8.16 -3.91 -12.03
N TYR A 87 -8.71 -4.37 -13.16
CA TYR A 87 -8.25 -5.60 -13.81
C TYR A 87 -6.84 -5.46 -14.35
N ALA A 88 -6.50 -4.30 -14.94
CA ALA A 88 -5.13 -4.01 -15.34
C ALA A 88 -4.18 -4.04 -14.13
N ALA A 89 -4.60 -3.52 -12.97
CA ALA A 89 -3.84 -3.55 -11.71
C ALA A 89 -3.64 -4.98 -11.20
N MET A 90 -4.69 -5.80 -11.18
CA MET A 90 -4.63 -7.21 -10.75
C MET A 90 -3.58 -8.00 -11.54
N HIS A 91 -3.51 -7.77 -12.84
CA HIS A 91 -2.60 -8.48 -13.74
C HIS A 91 -1.28 -7.74 -14.02
N GLY A 92 -1.05 -6.55 -13.43
CA GLY A 92 0.18 -5.77 -13.59
C GLY A 92 0.38 -5.21 -15.01
N ARG A 93 -0.71 -4.87 -15.72
CA ARG A 93 -0.68 -4.39 -17.10
C ARG A 93 -0.39 -2.89 -17.19
N ALA A 94 0.81 -2.47 -16.76
CA ALA A 94 1.18 -1.07 -16.62
C ALA A 94 1.04 -0.25 -17.94
N ARG A 95 1.36 -0.83 -19.10
CA ARG A 95 1.18 -0.15 -20.40
C ARG A 95 -0.29 0.16 -20.70
N ILE A 96 -1.19 -0.78 -20.37
CA ILE A 96 -2.63 -0.61 -20.52
C ILE A 96 -3.14 0.47 -19.56
N ALA A 97 -2.67 0.45 -18.31
CA ALA A 97 -3.03 1.49 -17.35
C ALA A 97 -2.62 2.88 -17.84
N ARG A 98 -1.41 3.01 -18.40
CA ARG A 98 -0.93 4.29 -18.95
C ARG A 98 -1.87 4.82 -20.03
N LEU A 99 -2.31 3.98 -20.98
CA LEU A 99 -3.28 4.38 -22.00
C LEU A 99 -4.59 4.92 -21.42
N MET A 100 -5.12 4.27 -20.39
CA MET A 100 -6.34 4.73 -19.73
C MET A 100 -6.10 6.01 -18.91
N LEU A 101 -4.97 6.12 -18.22
CA LEU A 101 -4.63 7.27 -17.39
C LEU A 101 -4.19 8.51 -18.18
N GLU A 102 -3.82 8.36 -19.44
CA GLU A 102 -3.57 9.46 -20.38
C GLU A 102 -4.86 9.98 -21.03
N SER A 103 -6.00 9.31 -20.83
CA SER A 103 -7.30 9.75 -21.33
C SER A 103 -7.93 10.83 -20.44
N GLU A 104 -8.99 11.47 -20.93
CA GLU A 104 -9.79 12.46 -20.20
C GLU A 104 -10.43 11.89 -18.92
N TYR A 105 -10.65 10.59 -18.85
CA TYR A 105 -11.25 9.88 -17.70
C TYR A 105 -10.31 9.64 -16.53
N ARG A 106 -9.05 10.09 -16.58
CA ARG A 106 -8.05 9.84 -15.53
C ARG A 106 -8.56 10.15 -14.13
N GLY A 107 -9.21 11.29 -13.94
CA GLY A 107 -9.72 11.74 -12.64
C GLY A 107 -10.70 10.76 -12.03
N ASP A 108 -11.55 10.18 -12.86
CA ASP A 108 -12.64 9.30 -12.43
C ASP A 108 -12.17 7.87 -12.15
N ILE A 109 -11.13 7.39 -12.87
CA ILE A 109 -10.69 5.99 -12.79
C ILE A 109 -9.53 5.74 -11.83
N ILE A 110 -8.65 6.73 -11.60
CA ILE A 110 -7.39 6.53 -10.85
C ILE A 110 -7.64 6.13 -9.41
N ASN A 111 -8.66 6.73 -8.76
CA ASN A 111 -9.08 6.45 -7.40
C ASN A 111 -10.48 5.82 -7.34
N ALA A 112 -10.96 5.25 -8.46
CA ALA A 112 -12.25 4.58 -8.50
C ALA A 112 -12.31 3.48 -7.43
N LYS A 113 -13.40 3.42 -6.67
CA LYS A 113 -13.61 2.42 -5.62
C LYS A 113 -14.45 1.26 -6.13
N SER A 114 -14.04 0.04 -5.84
CA SER A 114 -14.84 -1.18 -6.01
C SER A 114 -15.98 -1.24 -4.98
N ASN A 115 -16.77 -2.32 -4.98
CA ASN A 115 -17.85 -2.53 -4.00
C ASN A 115 -17.33 -2.70 -2.55
N ASP A 116 -16.08 -3.12 -2.37
CA ASP A 116 -15.41 -3.22 -1.06
C ASP A 116 -14.57 -1.96 -0.74
N GLY A 117 -14.72 -0.89 -1.51
CA GLY A 117 -13.94 0.34 -1.35
C GLY A 117 -12.48 0.25 -1.85
N TRP A 118 -12.10 -0.82 -2.57
CA TRP A 118 -10.74 -0.95 -3.09
C TRP A 118 -10.51 -0.05 -4.30
N THR A 119 -9.40 0.68 -4.30
CA THR A 119 -8.91 1.43 -5.46
C THR A 119 -7.95 0.56 -6.30
N PRO A 120 -7.62 0.95 -7.54
CA PRO A 120 -6.58 0.28 -8.32
C PRO A 120 -5.25 0.13 -7.57
N LEU A 121 -4.90 1.11 -6.69
CA LEU A 121 -3.69 1.04 -5.85
C LEU A 121 -3.78 -0.06 -4.79
N HIS A 122 -4.93 -0.28 -4.16
CA HIS A 122 -5.16 -1.42 -3.26
C HIS A 122 -4.92 -2.74 -3.99
N VAL A 123 -5.51 -2.88 -5.18
CA VAL A 123 -5.37 -4.09 -5.99
C VAL A 123 -3.91 -4.33 -6.39
N ALA A 124 -3.22 -3.30 -6.90
CA ALA A 124 -1.82 -3.40 -7.29
C ALA A 124 -0.91 -3.79 -6.11
N ALA A 125 -1.12 -3.19 -4.94
CA ALA A 125 -0.38 -3.47 -3.71
C ALA A 125 -0.63 -4.91 -3.22
N HIS A 126 -1.88 -5.36 -3.21
CA HIS A 126 -2.28 -6.72 -2.82
C HIS A 126 -1.61 -7.79 -3.68
N TYR A 127 -1.61 -7.60 -5.01
CA TYR A 127 -1.04 -8.55 -5.96
C TYR A 127 0.48 -8.37 -6.18
N GLY A 128 1.11 -7.36 -5.55
CA GLY A 128 2.56 -7.12 -5.66
C GLY A 128 2.97 -6.63 -7.05
N ARG A 129 2.21 -5.72 -7.65
CA ARG A 129 2.47 -5.21 -9.00
C ARG A 129 3.30 -3.92 -8.94
N ASP A 130 4.58 -4.04 -8.63
CA ASP A 130 5.50 -2.95 -8.34
C ASP A 130 5.50 -1.84 -9.39
N SER A 131 5.63 -2.21 -10.66
CA SER A 131 5.62 -1.25 -11.77
C SER A 131 4.27 -0.54 -11.92
N PHE A 132 3.18 -1.22 -11.57
CA PHE A 132 1.84 -0.65 -11.59
C PHE A 132 1.63 0.32 -10.42
N VAL A 133 2.11 -0.04 -9.22
CA VAL A 133 2.11 0.85 -8.04
C VAL A 133 2.87 2.14 -8.36
N ARG A 134 4.09 2.06 -8.92
CA ARG A 134 4.86 3.24 -9.36
C ARG A 134 4.07 4.10 -10.34
N LEU A 135 3.49 3.47 -11.36
CA LEU A 135 2.71 4.17 -12.37
C LEU A 135 1.53 4.95 -11.76
N LEU A 136 0.75 4.32 -10.90
CA LEU A 136 -0.38 5.01 -10.26
C LEU A 136 0.08 6.21 -9.43
N LEU A 137 1.19 6.08 -8.68
CA LEU A 137 1.75 7.15 -7.87
C LEU A 137 2.35 8.27 -8.74
N GLU A 138 2.97 7.94 -9.88
CA GLU A 138 3.40 8.93 -10.90
C GLU A 138 2.22 9.76 -11.42
N PHE A 139 1.06 9.12 -11.62
CA PHE A 139 -0.18 9.77 -12.02
C PHE A 139 -0.97 10.40 -10.87
N ARG A 140 -0.36 10.49 -9.67
CA ARG A 140 -0.91 11.09 -8.46
C ARG A 140 -2.17 10.39 -7.91
N ALA A 141 -2.18 9.06 -7.92
CA ALA A 141 -3.15 8.31 -7.14
C ALA A 141 -3.03 8.68 -5.65
N GLU A 142 -4.15 8.68 -4.94
CA GLU A 142 -4.17 8.80 -3.49
C GLU A 142 -3.34 7.67 -2.87
N VAL A 143 -2.40 8.01 -1.97
CA VAL A 143 -1.43 7.04 -1.43
C VAL A 143 -2.05 6.16 -0.34
N ASP A 144 -2.88 6.76 0.53
CA ASP A 144 -3.49 6.11 1.69
C ASP A 144 -5.03 6.09 1.60
N PRO A 145 -5.64 5.70 0.47
CA PRO A 145 -7.09 5.56 0.42
C PRO A 145 -7.51 4.46 1.38
N LEU A 146 -8.70 4.63 1.98
CA LEU A 146 -9.27 3.61 2.86
C LEU A 146 -10.32 2.80 2.11
N SER A 147 -10.20 1.48 2.21
CA SER A 147 -11.26 0.54 1.84
C SER A 147 -12.41 0.64 2.83
N ASP A 148 -13.54 -0.03 2.56
CA ASP A 148 -14.68 -0.06 3.48
C ASP A 148 -14.36 -0.72 4.84
N LYS A 149 -13.33 -1.56 4.86
CA LYS A 149 -12.77 -2.15 6.10
C LYS A 149 -11.68 -1.28 6.75
N GLY A 150 -11.48 -0.06 6.27
CA GLY A 150 -10.45 0.84 6.78
C GLY A 150 -9.01 0.42 6.44
N THR A 151 -8.80 -0.46 5.47
CA THR A 151 -7.46 -0.96 5.10
C THR A 151 -6.84 -0.09 4.02
N THR A 152 -5.54 0.21 4.12
CA THR A 152 -4.78 0.95 3.10
C THR A 152 -4.01 0.02 2.15
N PRO A 153 -3.55 0.52 0.98
CA PRO A 153 -2.67 -0.23 0.09
C PRO A 153 -1.38 -0.72 0.78
N LEU A 154 -0.79 0.11 1.65
CA LEU A 154 0.42 -0.25 2.41
C LEU A 154 0.16 -1.44 3.35
N GLN A 155 -0.97 -1.46 4.07
CA GLN A 155 -1.34 -2.58 4.93
C GLN A 155 -1.52 -3.87 4.12
N LEU A 156 -2.18 -3.82 2.96
CA LEU A 156 -2.33 -4.98 2.09
C LEU A 156 -0.99 -5.50 1.59
N ALA A 157 -0.08 -4.60 1.18
CA ALA A 157 1.25 -4.98 0.73
C ALA A 157 2.04 -5.72 1.83
N ILE A 158 1.93 -5.27 3.08
CA ILE A 158 2.61 -5.90 4.23
C ILE A 158 1.99 -7.25 4.57
N ILE A 159 0.66 -7.33 4.66
CA ILE A 159 -0.06 -8.58 4.96
C ILE A 159 0.23 -9.64 3.89
N ARG A 160 0.42 -9.23 2.64
CA ARG A 160 0.76 -10.10 1.51
C ARG A 160 2.27 -10.24 1.26
N GLU A 161 3.11 -9.68 2.13
CA GLU A 161 4.58 -9.75 2.07
C GLU A 161 5.17 -9.20 0.74
N ARG A 162 4.55 -8.15 0.19
CA ARG A 162 4.98 -7.49 -1.05
C ARG A 162 6.03 -6.43 -0.78
N SER A 163 7.22 -6.85 -0.37
CA SER A 163 8.29 -5.97 0.14
C SER A 163 8.67 -4.82 -0.81
N SER A 164 8.66 -5.05 -2.11
CA SER A 164 8.93 -3.99 -3.10
C SER A 164 7.82 -2.95 -3.11
N CYS A 165 6.54 -3.37 -3.13
CA CYS A 165 5.42 -2.43 -3.04
C CYS A 165 5.43 -1.65 -1.71
N VAL A 166 5.78 -2.30 -0.58
CA VAL A 166 5.95 -1.64 0.72
C VAL A 166 6.96 -0.49 0.62
N ARG A 167 8.15 -0.75 0.04
CA ARG A 167 9.18 0.28 -0.14
C ARG A 167 8.67 1.43 -1.01
N ILE A 168 8.06 1.12 -2.16
CA ILE A 168 7.55 2.12 -3.09
C ILE A 168 6.52 3.03 -2.41
N LEU A 169 5.56 2.46 -1.69
CA LEU A 169 4.52 3.22 -0.98
C LEU A 169 5.12 4.12 0.10
N LEU A 170 6.06 3.62 0.90
CA LEU A 170 6.76 4.40 1.91
C LEU A 170 7.64 5.50 1.31
N ASP A 171 8.27 5.27 0.14
CA ASP A 171 9.06 6.26 -0.57
C ASP A 171 8.16 7.39 -1.13
N HIS A 172 6.85 7.15 -1.28
CA HIS A 172 5.84 8.14 -1.65
C HIS A 172 5.03 8.64 -0.43
N SER A 173 5.63 8.59 0.75
CA SER A 173 5.09 9.15 2.00
C SER A 173 3.77 8.51 2.46
N ALA A 174 3.56 7.22 2.19
CA ALA A 174 2.46 6.48 2.82
C ALA A 174 2.56 6.57 4.34
N ASN A 175 1.41 6.78 5.01
CA ASN A 175 1.36 6.93 6.46
C ASN A 175 1.73 5.61 7.17
N ILE A 176 2.89 5.62 7.83
CA ILE A 176 3.43 4.45 8.53
C ILE A 176 2.72 4.18 9.86
N ASP A 177 2.16 5.21 10.48
CA ASP A 177 1.52 5.11 11.80
C ASP A 177 0.00 4.98 11.73
N ILE A 178 -0.51 4.65 10.55
CA ILE A 178 -1.95 4.45 10.34
C ILE A 178 -2.52 3.43 11.33
N GLN A 179 -3.77 3.62 11.73
CA GLN A 179 -4.45 2.79 12.73
C GLN A 179 -3.58 2.60 13.99
N ASN A 180 -3.11 3.73 14.50
CA ASN A 180 -2.35 3.79 15.74
C ASN A 180 -1.09 2.89 15.74
N GLY A 181 -0.30 2.93 14.65
CA GLY A 181 0.95 2.17 14.53
C GLY A 181 0.76 0.67 14.26
N PHE A 182 -0.33 0.30 13.55
CA PHE A 182 -0.61 -1.10 13.20
C PHE A 182 0.58 -1.79 12.54
N LEU A 183 1.28 -1.12 11.63
CA LEU A 183 2.33 -1.72 10.80
C LEU A 183 3.52 -2.21 11.62
N LEU A 184 4.00 -1.38 12.55
CA LEU A 184 5.13 -1.73 13.42
C LEU A 184 4.73 -2.87 14.36
N ARG A 185 3.54 -2.80 14.98
CA ARG A 185 3.03 -3.89 15.82
C ARG A 185 2.86 -5.19 15.05
N TYR A 186 2.33 -5.14 13.83
CA TYR A 186 2.20 -6.32 12.98
C TYR A 186 3.56 -6.95 12.67
N ALA A 187 4.58 -6.14 12.34
CA ALA A 187 5.93 -6.63 12.11
C ALA A 187 6.51 -7.32 13.35
N VAL A 188 6.31 -6.74 14.54
CA VAL A 188 6.73 -7.36 15.82
C VAL A 188 5.98 -8.67 16.07
N ILE A 189 4.64 -8.69 15.92
CA ILE A 189 3.82 -9.91 16.11
C ILE A 189 4.26 -11.02 15.16
N LYS A 190 4.65 -10.70 13.94
CA LYS A 190 5.16 -11.69 12.97
C LYS A 190 6.64 -12.06 13.18
N GLY A 191 7.37 -11.36 14.05
CA GLY A 191 8.82 -11.53 14.21
C GLY A 191 9.60 -11.14 12.96
N ASN A 192 9.05 -10.23 12.14
CA ASN A 192 9.70 -9.79 10.92
C ASN A 192 10.64 -8.61 11.20
N HIS A 193 11.86 -8.95 11.62
CA HIS A 193 12.89 -7.97 11.96
C HIS A 193 13.24 -7.03 10.80
N SER A 194 13.12 -7.50 9.56
CA SER A 194 13.39 -6.67 8.37
C SER A 194 12.35 -5.55 8.24
N TYR A 195 11.07 -5.85 8.43
CA TYR A 195 10.02 -4.82 8.44
C TYR A 195 10.12 -3.92 9.67
N CYS A 196 10.38 -4.48 10.88
CA CYS A 196 10.62 -3.68 12.07
C CYS A 196 11.71 -2.63 11.82
N ARG A 197 12.88 -3.05 11.33
CA ARG A 197 13.98 -2.15 11.00
C ARG A 197 13.57 -1.11 9.96
N MET A 198 12.91 -1.54 8.88
CA MET A 198 12.46 -0.66 7.80
C MET A 198 11.53 0.44 8.31
N PHE A 199 10.56 0.12 9.16
CA PHE A 199 9.61 1.08 9.71
C PHE A 199 10.27 2.03 10.68
N LEU A 200 11.11 1.53 11.58
CA LEU A 200 11.86 2.33 12.53
C LEU A 200 12.80 3.33 11.84
N GLN A 201 13.51 2.91 10.78
CA GLN A 201 14.37 3.78 9.99
C GLN A 201 13.60 4.91 9.28
N ARG A 202 12.31 4.68 9.00
CA ARG A 202 11.41 5.68 8.39
C ARG A 202 10.62 6.49 9.42
N GLY A 203 10.93 6.35 10.71
CA GLY A 203 10.38 7.17 11.78
C GLY A 203 9.04 6.71 12.33
N ALA A 204 8.69 5.42 12.20
CA ALA A 204 7.50 4.88 12.86
C ALA A 204 7.53 5.14 14.37
N ASP A 205 6.42 5.57 14.94
CA ASP A 205 6.30 5.81 16.38
C ASP A 205 6.29 4.48 17.15
N THR A 206 7.30 4.32 18.00
CA THR A 206 7.51 3.12 18.81
C THR A 206 6.56 2.98 20.00
N ASN A 207 5.80 4.05 20.32
CA ASN A 207 5.00 4.12 21.53
C ASN A 207 3.49 4.04 21.28
N LEU A 208 3.05 3.90 20.04
CA LEU A 208 1.64 3.75 19.71
C LEU A 208 1.12 2.38 20.17
N GLY A 209 0.23 2.41 21.15
CA GLY A 209 -0.40 1.22 21.71
C GLY A 209 -1.59 0.74 20.88
N ARG A 210 -1.91 -0.54 20.96
CA ARG A 210 -3.10 -1.11 20.34
C ARG A 210 -4.37 -0.57 21.00
N LEU A 211 -5.39 -0.25 20.22
CA LEU A 211 -6.60 0.40 20.74
C LEU A 211 -7.41 -0.50 21.69
N GLU A 212 -7.30 -1.81 21.56
CA GLU A 212 -8.07 -2.77 22.35
C GLU A 212 -7.50 -2.97 23.76
N ASP A 213 -6.17 -2.93 23.93
CA ASP A 213 -5.51 -3.27 25.19
C ASP A 213 -4.35 -2.34 25.58
N GLY A 214 -4.04 -1.35 24.74
CA GLY A 214 -2.94 -0.41 24.98
C GLY A 214 -1.53 -0.99 24.85
N GLN A 215 -1.38 -2.21 24.30
CA GLN A 215 -0.06 -2.82 24.16
C GLN A 215 0.76 -2.12 23.07
N THR A 216 1.91 -1.58 23.46
CA THR A 216 2.90 -1.00 22.52
C THR A 216 3.71 -2.10 21.83
N PRO A 217 4.44 -1.78 20.74
CA PRO A 217 5.37 -2.73 20.13
C PRO A 217 6.35 -3.37 21.13
N LEU A 218 6.79 -2.63 22.16
CA LEU A 218 7.70 -3.16 23.18
C LEU A 218 7.03 -4.19 24.10
N HIS A 219 5.75 -4.02 24.45
CA HIS A 219 4.98 -5.05 25.15
C HIS A 219 4.87 -6.33 24.32
N LEU A 220 4.62 -6.19 23.02
CA LEU A 220 4.49 -7.33 22.11
C LEU A 220 5.82 -8.08 21.92
N SER A 221 6.95 -7.36 21.87
CA SER A 221 8.27 -8.01 21.83
C SER A 221 8.58 -8.76 23.12
N ALA A 222 8.16 -8.22 24.27
CA ALA A 222 8.27 -8.88 25.57
C ALA A 222 7.43 -10.16 25.65
N LEU A 223 6.20 -10.14 25.16
CA LEU A 223 5.32 -11.32 25.07
C LEU A 223 5.91 -12.44 24.20
N ARG A 224 6.66 -12.08 23.17
CA ARG A 224 7.28 -13.04 22.25
C ARG A 224 8.68 -13.48 22.67
N ASP A 225 9.21 -12.91 23.73
CA ASP A 225 10.62 -13.04 24.12
C ASP A 225 11.61 -12.69 22.98
N ASP A 226 11.22 -11.70 22.13
CA ASP A 226 12.01 -11.27 20.96
C ASP A 226 12.96 -10.12 21.36
N VAL A 227 14.13 -10.50 21.86
CA VAL A 227 15.15 -9.56 22.32
C VAL A 227 15.65 -8.65 21.19
N LEU A 228 15.73 -9.15 19.95
CA LEU A 228 16.22 -8.34 18.82
C LEU A 228 15.21 -7.22 18.49
N CYS A 229 13.91 -7.54 18.45
CA CYS A 229 12.88 -6.52 18.31
C CYS A 229 12.90 -5.53 19.48
N ALA A 230 13.02 -6.00 20.73
CA ALA A 230 13.07 -5.15 21.90
C ALA A 230 14.27 -4.17 21.84
N GLN A 231 15.45 -4.66 21.46
CA GLN A 231 16.65 -3.83 21.28
C GLN A 231 16.46 -2.77 20.20
N MET A 232 15.93 -3.16 19.04
CA MET A 232 15.63 -2.20 17.96
C MET A 232 14.65 -1.13 18.44
N LEU A 233 13.52 -1.52 19.04
CA LEU A 233 12.51 -0.60 19.55
C LEU A 233 13.09 0.37 20.57
N TYR A 234 13.87 -0.12 21.54
CA TYR A 234 14.54 0.70 22.53
C TYR A 234 15.52 1.70 21.90
N THR A 235 16.33 1.26 20.95
CA THR A 235 17.28 2.11 20.22
C THR A 235 16.58 3.26 19.49
N TYR A 236 15.36 3.04 19.01
CA TYR A 236 14.54 4.04 18.34
C TYR A 236 13.57 4.80 19.27
N GLY A 237 13.77 4.72 20.59
CA GLY A 237 13.10 5.56 21.57
C GLY A 237 11.81 4.98 22.15
N ALA A 238 11.63 3.66 22.12
CA ALA A 238 10.51 3.03 22.83
C ALA A 238 10.62 3.27 24.35
N ASN A 239 9.53 3.72 24.95
CA ASN A 239 9.43 3.96 26.38
C ASN A 239 9.19 2.64 27.13
N THR A 240 10.16 2.24 27.97
CA THR A 240 10.12 1.01 28.77
C THR A 240 9.10 1.05 29.92
N ASN A 241 8.61 2.22 30.27
CA ASN A 241 7.69 2.45 31.40
C ASN A 241 6.22 2.67 30.95
N THR A 242 5.94 2.61 29.65
CA THR A 242 4.56 2.71 29.14
C THR A 242 3.73 1.60 29.75
N ARG A 243 2.50 1.93 30.16
CA ARG A 243 1.55 0.96 30.72
C ARG A 243 0.45 0.64 29.70
N ASN A 244 0.12 -0.64 29.58
CA ASN A 244 -1.06 -1.09 28.85
C ASN A 244 -2.35 -0.79 29.65
N TYR A 245 -3.52 -1.14 29.16
CA TYR A 245 -4.79 -0.86 29.88
C TYR A 245 -4.98 -1.67 31.17
N GLU A 246 -4.21 -2.75 31.35
CA GLU A 246 -4.13 -3.50 32.61
C GLU A 246 -3.10 -2.89 33.60
N GLY A 247 -2.49 -1.76 33.25
CA GLY A 247 -1.47 -1.08 34.07
C GLY A 247 -0.08 -1.74 34.03
N GLN A 248 0.12 -2.76 33.18
CA GLN A 248 1.37 -3.50 33.09
C GLN A 248 2.39 -2.77 32.20
N THR A 249 3.65 -2.77 32.58
CA THR A 249 4.79 -2.35 31.75
C THR A 249 5.28 -3.53 30.89
N PRO A 250 6.11 -3.30 29.85
CA PRO A 250 6.72 -4.38 29.07
C PRO A 250 7.48 -5.41 29.94
N VAL A 251 8.17 -4.95 30.98
CA VAL A 251 8.83 -5.83 31.97
C VAL A 251 7.79 -6.68 32.71
N ALA A 252 6.71 -6.07 33.22
CA ALA A 252 5.68 -6.79 33.97
C ALA A 252 4.98 -7.85 33.11
N VAL A 253 4.69 -7.54 31.85
CA VAL A 253 4.13 -8.50 30.88
C VAL A 253 5.10 -9.67 30.66
N SER A 254 6.38 -9.40 30.50
CA SER A 254 7.38 -10.45 30.36
C SER A 254 7.47 -11.36 31.60
N VAL A 255 7.39 -10.82 32.81
CA VAL A 255 7.42 -11.60 34.07
C VAL A 255 6.22 -12.54 34.20
N SER A 256 5.04 -12.13 33.73
CA SER A 256 3.81 -12.94 33.82
C SER A 256 3.84 -14.25 33.03
N MET A 257 4.78 -14.37 32.10
CA MET A 257 4.94 -15.54 31.25
C MET A 257 5.79 -16.61 31.96
N SER A 258 5.48 -17.88 31.91
CA SER A 258 6.27 -18.98 32.50
C SER A 258 7.40 -19.47 31.59
N GLY A 259 8.65 -19.54 32.06
CA GLY A 259 9.81 -20.03 31.30
C GLY A 259 11.14 -19.88 32.05
N ILE A 260 12.15 -20.70 31.72
CA ILE A 260 13.40 -20.85 32.48
C ILE A 260 14.46 -19.83 32.04
N SER A 261 14.47 -19.42 30.78
CA SER A 261 15.40 -18.40 30.21
C SER A 261 14.61 -17.37 29.41
N ARG A 262 14.88 -16.09 29.66
CA ARG A 262 14.12 -14.97 29.06
C ARG A 262 15.03 -13.81 28.70
N PRO A 263 15.74 -13.94 27.58
CA PRO A 263 16.68 -12.92 27.13
C PRO A 263 16.05 -11.54 26.99
N CYS A 264 14.77 -11.46 26.58
CA CYS A 264 14.08 -10.19 26.46
C CYS A 264 13.77 -9.57 27.84
N LEU A 265 13.41 -10.38 28.83
CA LEU A 265 13.20 -9.92 30.20
C LEU A 265 14.50 -9.36 30.80
N ASP A 266 15.60 -10.09 30.69
CA ASP A 266 16.92 -9.67 31.20
C ASP A 266 17.31 -8.32 30.56
N PHE A 267 17.17 -8.19 29.24
CA PHE A 267 17.42 -6.94 28.55
C PHE A 267 16.52 -5.80 29.05
N LEU A 268 15.20 -6.03 29.16
CA LEU A 268 14.25 -5.00 29.59
C LEU A 268 14.50 -4.56 31.03
N GLN A 269 14.86 -5.47 31.95
CA GLN A 269 15.23 -5.13 33.31
C GLN A 269 16.51 -4.27 33.36
N GLU A 270 17.51 -4.62 32.57
CA GLU A 270 18.76 -3.87 32.48
C GLU A 270 18.52 -2.42 32.01
N VAL A 271 17.75 -2.24 30.89
CA VAL A 271 17.51 -0.90 30.34
C VAL A 271 16.57 -0.06 31.21
N THR A 272 15.60 -0.68 31.88
CA THR A 272 14.70 0.01 32.79
C THR A 272 15.43 0.48 34.05
N SER A 273 16.33 -0.32 34.63
CA SER A 273 17.17 0.09 35.79
C SER A 273 18.10 1.25 35.43
N LYS A 274 18.66 1.27 34.23
CA LYS A 274 19.52 2.36 33.75
C LYS A 274 18.74 3.65 33.50
N SER A 275 17.47 3.57 33.05
CA SER A 275 16.64 4.76 32.84
C SER A 275 16.29 5.50 34.12
N HIS A 276 16.32 4.84 35.29
CA HIS A 276 16.14 5.46 36.59
C HIS A 276 17.42 6.17 37.09
N THR A 277 18.59 5.86 36.52
CA THR A 277 19.89 6.40 36.98
C THR A 277 20.48 7.48 36.09
N THR A 278 19.95 7.72 34.91
CA THR A 278 20.53 8.70 33.97
C THR A 278 19.48 9.44 33.15
N THR A 279 19.12 10.64 33.57
CA THR A 279 18.57 11.70 32.72
C THR A 279 19.72 12.23 31.84
N SER A 280 20.13 11.53 30.81
CA SER A 280 21.10 12.10 29.85
C SER A 280 20.95 11.54 28.46
N LEU A 281 20.54 12.43 27.56
CA LEU A 281 20.40 12.28 26.10
C LEU A 281 21.68 11.84 25.35
N LYS A 282 22.78 11.56 26.04
CA LYS A 282 24.07 11.23 25.43
C LYS A 282 24.25 9.75 25.05
N HIS A 283 23.42 8.83 25.55
CA HIS A 283 23.56 7.40 25.24
C HIS A 283 22.82 6.92 23.99
N LEU A 284 21.92 7.73 23.44
CA LEU A 284 21.17 7.37 22.22
C LEU A 284 22.04 7.26 20.97
N HIS A 285 23.20 7.93 20.93
CA HIS A 285 24.08 7.91 19.74
C HIS A 285 25.01 6.69 19.69
N VAL A 286 25.41 6.14 20.82
CA VAL A 286 26.40 5.05 20.86
C VAL A 286 25.77 3.69 20.54
N ASN A 287 24.52 3.45 20.97
CA ASN A 287 23.85 2.17 20.69
C ASN A 287 23.34 2.04 19.25
N ARG A 288 23.16 3.17 18.54
CA ARG A 288 22.74 3.16 17.12
C ARG A 288 23.83 2.57 16.21
N VAL A 289 25.09 2.69 16.60
CA VAL A 289 26.26 2.21 15.85
C VAL A 289 26.47 0.70 16.03
N LEU A 290 26.05 0.13 17.17
CA LEU A 290 26.30 -1.29 17.49
C LEU A 290 25.29 -2.26 16.86
N LEU A 291 24.08 -1.79 16.52
CA LEU A 291 23.05 -2.64 15.93
C LEU A 291 23.12 -2.76 14.41
N ASP A 292 23.77 -1.80 13.75
CA ASP A 292 23.81 -1.81 12.28
C ASP A 292 24.90 -2.71 11.68
N GLY A 293 25.82 -3.26 12.47
CA GLY A 293 26.82 -4.27 12.04
C GLY A 293 27.57 -3.94 10.72
N VAL A 294 27.41 -2.73 10.20
CA VAL A 294 28.03 -2.23 8.98
C VAL A 294 28.78 -0.96 9.36
N SER A 295 30.09 -1.02 9.20
CA SER A 295 31.01 0.11 9.34
C SER A 295 30.44 1.37 8.67
N LEU A 296 29.93 2.30 9.46
CA LEU A 296 29.62 3.68 9.06
C LEU A 296 30.93 4.47 8.96
N LEU A 297 31.78 4.09 8.01
CA LEU A 297 32.78 4.99 7.47
C LEU A 297 32.20 5.56 6.17
N GLN A 298 31.96 6.88 6.20
CA GLN A 298 31.62 7.76 5.07
C GLN A 298 30.14 7.86 4.65
N LEU A 299 29.41 8.71 5.39
CA LEU A 299 28.41 9.59 4.77
C LEU A 299 28.63 11.01 5.33
N PRO A 300 28.67 12.06 4.48
CA PRO A 300 28.87 13.41 4.94
C PRO A 300 27.67 13.90 5.76
N THR A 301 27.95 14.53 6.89
CA THR A 301 26.96 15.25 7.70
C THR A 301 26.34 16.37 6.86
N PRO A 302 25.01 16.56 6.89
CA PRO A 302 24.45 17.79 6.32
C PRO A 302 24.89 18.96 7.18
N HIS A 303 25.64 19.88 6.59
CA HIS A 303 25.96 21.18 7.15
C HIS A 303 24.66 21.92 7.52
N ARG A 304 24.47 22.16 8.80
CA ARG A 304 23.61 23.22 9.28
C ARG A 304 24.36 24.54 9.08
N ASP A 305 24.03 25.24 8.06
CA ASP A 305 24.36 26.66 7.99
C ASP A 305 23.43 27.45 8.92
N GLU A 306 23.92 27.73 10.10
CA GLU A 306 23.45 28.88 10.87
C GLU A 306 24.08 30.13 10.25
N LYS A 307 23.24 30.97 9.66
CA LYS A 307 23.30 32.46 9.70
C LYS A 307 22.48 33.03 8.54
N SER A 308 21.37 33.61 8.79
CA SER A 308 21.21 35.06 8.87
C SER A 308 19.74 35.44 8.99
N ALA A 309 19.46 36.14 10.05
CA ALA A 309 18.26 36.96 10.19
C ALA A 309 18.27 38.08 9.13
N GLY A 310 17.15 38.30 8.48
CA GLY A 310 16.94 39.41 7.56
C GLY A 310 15.46 39.58 7.28
N ASN A 311 14.81 40.46 8.02
CA ASN A 311 13.51 41.04 7.68
C ASN A 311 13.40 41.38 6.20
N ASN A 312 12.28 41.02 5.59
CA ASN A 312 11.55 41.96 4.77
C ASN A 312 10.12 41.52 4.49
N ASN A 313 9.19 42.27 5.06
CA ASN A 313 7.81 42.41 4.62
C ASN A 313 7.74 42.77 3.15
N LEU A 314 6.95 42.03 2.39
CA LEU A 314 6.24 42.63 1.23
C LEU A 314 4.96 41.83 0.98
N ALA A 315 3.87 42.48 1.36
CA ALA A 315 2.53 42.17 0.93
C ALA A 315 2.42 42.39 -0.59
N ILE A 316 1.82 41.43 -1.31
CA ILE A 316 1.21 41.73 -2.61
C ILE A 316 -0.19 41.14 -2.60
N GLN A 317 -1.14 42.04 -2.76
CA GLN A 317 -2.56 41.85 -2.91
C GLN A 317 -2.92 41.21 -4.26
N PHE A 318 -4.09 40.58 -4.20
CA PHE A 318 -4.92 40.09 -5.30
C PHE A 318 -5.05 41.01 -6.51
N ASN A 319 -5.03 40.41 -7.70
CA ASN A 319 -6.15 40.51 -8.66
C ASN A 319 -6.26 39.20 -9.46
#